data_8d4a2f5c66de526555f6e21e8e15c9f9
#
_entry.id   8d4a2f5c66de526555f6e21e8e15c9f9
#
_cell.length_a   1.000
_cell.length_b   1.000
_cell.length_c   1.000
_cell.angle_alpha   90.00
_cell.angle_beta   90.00
_cell.angle_gamma   90.00
#
_symmetry.space_group_name_H-M   'P 1'
#
loop_
_entity.id
_entity.type
_entity.pdbx_description
1 polymer ?
#
loop_
_entity_poly.entity_id
_entity_poly.type
_entity_poly.pdbx_seq_one_letter_code
_entity_poly.pdbx_strand_id
1 'polypeptide(L)'
;MYELTPESIQKHSDKEAVSLNDIWFRYEKSGADVLKGLSLKIYQGEFAAILGGNGMGKSTALSIICSLNKPYRGKVEISPLNKNSFDTLVAVLPQNPQTLFLKKTVLEDLYEVFDGRKIIKEEKERRVTAAVKLCRLENLCNRHPYDLSGGEQQRAALAKILLIRPQILLLDEPTKGIDAVFKIEFA
;
A
#
# COMPACT_ATOMS: atom_id res chain seq x y z
N MET A 1 -10.10 -16.57 20.64
CA MET A 1 -10.94 -15.35 20.69
C MET A 1 -10.05 -14.30 21.36
N TYR A 2 -9.44 -13.39 20.60
CA TYR A 2 -8.66 -12.29 21.15
C TYR A 2 -9.62 -11.15 21.45
N GLU A 3 -9.86 -10.87 22.72
CA GLU A 3 -10.56 -9.67 23.12
C GLU A 3 -9.62 -8.48 22.93
N LEU A 4 -9.95 -7.60 21.99
CA LEU A 4 -9.33 -6.29 21.89
C LEU A 4 -9.84 -5.47 23.09
N THR A 5 -8.95 -5.22 24.04
CA THR A 5 -9.29 -4.33 25.16
C THR A 5 -9.35 -2.87 24.67
N PRO A 6 -10.28 -2.05 25.19
CA PRO A 6 -10.43 -0.65 24.77
C PRO A 6 -9.17 0.22 24.95
N GLU A 7 -8.20 -0.22 25.73
CA GLU A 7 -6.94 0.47 25.99
C GLU A 7 -5.93 0.41 24.82
N SER A 8 -6.15 -0.47 23.82
CA SER A 8 -5.28 -0.60 22.63
C SER A 8 -5.64 0.37 21.49
N ILE A 9 -6.69 1.17 21.62
CA ILE A 9 -7.01 2.21 20.63
C ILE A 9 -6.08 3.39 20.87
N GLN A 10 -4.94 3.40 20.16
CA GLN A 10 -4.07 4.58 20.12
C GLN A 10 -4.90 5.76 19.62
N LYS A 11 -4.95 6.86 20.41
CA LYS A 11 -5.50 8.12 19.95
C LYS A 11 -4.77 8.55 18.70
N HIS A 12 -5.46 8.52 17.55
CA HIS A 12 -4.92 9.11 16.33
C HIS A 12 -4.76 10.62 16.51
N SER A 13 -3.84 11.18 15.76
CA SER A 13 -3.61 12.64 15.73
C SER A 13 -4.84 13.34 15.15
N ASP A 14 -5.13 14.57 15.60
CA ASP A 14 -6.15 15.43 14.97
C ASP A 14 -5.72 15.98 13.59
N LYS A 15 -4.52 15.64 13.13
CA LYS A 15 -4.01 16.09 11.82
C LYS A 15 -4.48 15.18 10.72
N GLU A 16 -5.13 15.76 9.71
CA GLU A 16 -5.56 15.04 8.51
C GLU A 16 -4.33 14.59 7.69
N ALA A 17 -4.27 13.30 7.36
CA ALA A 17 -3.28 12.71 6.45
C ALA A 17 -3.82 12.71 5.01
N VAL A 18 -5.10 12.33 4.83
CA VAL A 18 -5.80 12.33 3.56
C VAL A 18 -7.15 12.99 3.74
N SER A 19 -7.51 13.90 2.82
CA SER A 19 -8.82 14.51 2.75
C SER A 19 -9.33 14.47 1.32
N LEU A 20 -10.46 13.82 1.11
CA LEU A 20 -11.24 13.82 -0.12
C LEU A 20 -12.51 14.61 0.13
N ASN A 21 -12.82 15.58 -0.74
CA ASN A 21 -14.01 16.42 -0.59
C ASN A 21 -14.77 16.47 -1.91
N ASP A 22 -16.00 15.95 -1.89
CA ASP A 22 -16.95 15.93 -3.03
C ASP A 22 -16.32 15.41 -4.32
N ILE A 23 -15.63 14.25 -4.25
CA ILE A 23 -14.91 13.65 -5.37
C ILE A 23 -15.88 12.99 -6.34
N TRP A 24 -15.82 13.44 -7.60
CA TRP A 24 -16.54 12.83 -8.71
C TRP A 24 -15.54 12.36 -9.76
N PHE A 25 -15.70 11.11 -10.19
CA PHE A 25 -14.78 10.49 -11.15
C PHE A 25 -15.49 9.52 -12.09
N ARG A 26 -15.07 9.54 -13.34
CA ARG A 26 -15.40 8.58 -14.41
C ARG A 26 -14.16 8.30 -15.23
N TYR A 27 -14.04 7.10 -15.78
CA TYR A 27 -12.90 6.73 -16.63
C TYR A 27 -13.01 7.36 -18.03
N GLU A 28 -14.22 7.44 -18.58
CA GLU A 28 -14.49 8.02 -19.91
C GLU A 28 -15.42 9.21 -19.78
N LYS A 29 -15.21 10.23 -20.63
CA LYS A 29 -16.01 11.49 -20.57
C LYS A 29 -17.52 11.26 -20.70
N SER A 30 -17.93 10.27 -21.51
CA SER A 30 -19.33 9.87 -21.70
C SER A 30 -19.79 8.71 -20.83
N GLY A 31 -18.88 8.16 -19.99
CA GLY A 31 -19.16 7.01 -19.13
C GLY A 31 -19.95 7.39 -17.86
N ALA A 32 -20.45 6.34 -17.18
CA ALA A 32 -21.09 6.52 -15.88
C ALA A 32 -20.08 6.93 -14.81
N ASP A 33 -20.51 7.74 -13.86
CA ASP A 33 -19.69 8.10 -12.71
C ASP A 33 -19.45 6.89 -11.81
N VAL A 34 -18.18 6.61 -11.56
CA VAL A 34 -17.72 5.56 -10.64
C VAL A 34 -17.71 6.08 -9.20
N LEU A 35 -17.27 7.32 -9.01
CA LEU A 35 -17.38 8.02 -7.73
C LEU A 35 -18.34 9.19 -7.88
N LYS A 36 -19.26 9.33 -6.91
CA LYS A 36 -20.35 10.29 -6.93
C LYS A 36 -20.39 11.06 -5.61
N GLY A 37 -19.56 12.11 -5.48
CA GLY A 37 -19.51 12.96 -4.30
C GLY A 37 -18.84 12.29 -3.09
N LEU A 38 -17.82 11.45 -3.32
CA LEU A 38 -17.07 10.79 -2.23
C LEU A 38 -16.37 11.84 -1.36
N SER A 39 -16.68 11.83 -0.07
CA SER A 39 -15.98 12.61 0.95
C SER A 39 -15.46 11.67 2.03
N LEU A 40 -14.17 11.82 2.37
CA LEU A 40 -13.48 10.96 3.31
C LEU A 40 -12.33 11.74 3.96
N LYS A 41 -12.13 11.57 5.26
CA LYS A 41 -10.96 12.05 5.98
C LYS A 41 -10.29 10.90 6.70
N ILE A 42 -8.96 10.85 6.63
CA ILE A 42 -8.12 9.89 7.33
C ILE A 42 -7.06 10.68 8.08
N TYR A 43 -6.86 10.36 9.34
CA TYR A 43 -5.95 11.08 10.23
C TYR A 43 -4.60 10.37 10.35
N GLN A 44 -3.59 11.10 10.83
CA GLN A 44 -2.25 10.55 11.03
C GLN A 44 -2.26 9.48 12.11
N GLY A 45 -1.69 8.30 11.78
CA GLY A 45 -1.67 7.13 12.66
C GLY A 45 -2.99 6.34 12.68
N GLU A 46 -3.95 6.72 11.84
CA GLU A 46 -5.22 6.00 11.70
C GLU A 46 -5.08 4.79 10.78
N PHE A 47 -5.73 3.69 11.16
CA PHE A 47 -5.99 2.55 10.28
C PHE A 47 -7.44 2.66 9.79
N ALA A 48 -7.61 2.91 8.48
CA ALA A 48 -8.93 3.09 7.88
C ALA A 48 -9.25 1.98 6.88
N ALA A 49 -10.49 1.50 6.86
CA ALA A 49 -10.96 0.49 5.91
C ALA A 49 -12.10 1.04 5.04
N ILE A 50 -11.97 0.90 3.71
CA ILE A 50 -13.04 1.21 2.76
C ILE A 50 -13.78 -0.08 2.45
N LEU A 51 -15.00 -0.21 2.94
CA LEU A 51 -15.85 -1.38 2.76
C LEU A 51 -16.90 -1.13 1.67
N GLY A 52 -17.25 -2.18 0.94
CA GLY A 52 -18.29 -2.12 -0.10
C GLY A 52 -18.19 -3.30 -1.07
N GLY A 53 -19.25 -3.52 -1.84
CA GLY A 53 -19.33 -4.55 -2.87
C GLY A 53 -18.31 -4.36 -4.00
N ASN A 54 -18.17 -5.39 -4.85
CA ASN A 54 -17.32 -5.29 -6.05
C ASN A 54 -17.90 -4.24 -7.01
N GLY A 55 -17.02 -3.50 -7.69
CA GLY A 55 -17.43 -2.45 -8.62
C GLY A 55 -17.88 -1.13 -7.98
N MET A 56 -17.88 -1.00 -6.64
CA MET A 56 -18.30 0.21 -5.93
C MET A 56 -17.26 1.34 -5.90
N GLY A 57 -16.16 1.21 -6.66
CA GLY A 57 -15.16 2.27 -6.78
C GLY A 57 -14.08 2.30 -5.70
N LYS A 58 -13.90 1.23 -4.89
CA LYS A 58 -12.86 1.16 -3.85
C LYS A 58 -11.46 1.37 -4.43
N SER A 59 -11.05 0.55 -5.40
CA SER A 59 -9.74 0.69 -6.09
C SER A 59 -9.60 2.03 -6.82
N THR A 60 -10.71 2.57 -7.31
CA THR A 60 -10.74 3.91 -7.93
C THR A 60 -10.46 5.00 -6.89
N ALA A 61 -11.03 4.92 -5.70
CA ALA A 61 -10.72 5.85 -4.61
C ALA A 61 -9.24 5.79 -4.21
N LEU A 62 -8.67 4.57 -4.07
CA LEU A 62 -7.25 4.38 -3.80
C LEU A 62 -6.37 4.98 -4.92
N SER A 63 -6.73 4.78 -6.19
CA SER A 63 -6.00 5.34 -7.34
C SER A 63 -6.00 6.87 -7.38
N ILE A 64 -7.06 7.50 -6.90
CA ILE A 64 -7.14 8.97 -6.77
C ILE A 64 -6.23 9.44 -5.62
N ILE A 65 -6.21 8.75 -4.48
CA ILE A 65 -5.30 9.08 -3.38
C ILE A 65 -3.83 8.94 -3.84
N CYS A 66 -3.51 7.92 -4.64
CA CYS A 66 -2.17 7.77 -5.24
C CYS A 66 -1.85 8.76 -6.36
N SER A 67 -2.79 9.65 -6.73
CA SER A 67 -2.66 10.56 -7.87
C SER A 67 -2.48 9.85 -9.22
N LEU A 68 -2.83 8.57 -9.33
CA LEU A 68 -2.85 7.81 -10.60
C LEU A 68 -4.02 8.24 -11.48
N ASN A 69 -5.14 8.63 -10.86
CA ASN A 69 -6.30 9.17 -11.52
C ASN A 69 -6.64 10.54 -10.94
N LYS A 70 -7.11 11.46 -11.81
CA LYS A 70 -7.51 12.80 -11.40
C LYS A 70 -9.02 12.92 -11.45
N PRO A 71 -9.72 13.29 -10.35
CA PRO A 71 -11.15 13.53 -10.37
C PRO A 71 -11.47 14.76 -11.24
N TYR A 72 -12.62 14.77 -11.89
CA TYR A 72 -13.05 15.92 -12.68
C TYR A 72 -13.75 16.97 -11.82
N ARG A 73 -14.18 16.61 -10.60
CA ARG A 73 -14.75 17.49 -9.60
C ARG A 73 -14.33 17.06 -8.20
N GLY A 74 -14.23 18.02 -7.29
CA GLY A 74 -13.84 17.82 -5.89
C GLY A 74 -12.38 18.18 -5.64
N LYS A 75 -11.95 18.02 -4.38
CA LYS A 75 -10.61 18.36 -3.92
C LYS A 75 -9.97 17.18 -3.21
N VAL A 76 -8.73 16.86 -3.58
CA VAL A 76 -7.88 15.86 -2.94
C VAL A 76 -6.73 16.58 -2.23
N GLU A 77 -6.57 16.34 -0.96
CA GLU A 77 -5.46 16.87 -0.16
C GLU A 77 -4.77 15.72 0.56
N ILE A 78 -3.44 15.68 0.43
CA ILE A 78 -2.59 14.70 1.11
C ILE A 78 -1.52 15.49 1.85
N SER A 79 -1.50 15.34 3.16
CA SER A 79 -0.59 16.07 4.03
C SER A 79 0.58 15.18 4.43
N PRO A 80 1.83 15.54 4.07
CA PRO A 80 3.00 14.76 4.48
C PRO A 80 3.16 14.82 6.00
N LEU A 81 3.45 13.66 6.61
CA LEU A 81 3.76 13.54 8.03
C LEU A 81 5.09 14.24 8.36
N ASN A 82 6.03 14.16 7.43
CA ASN A 82 7.37 14.69 7.60
C ASN A 82 7.86 15.32 6.28
N LYS A 83 8.07 16.64 6.28
CA LYS A 83 8.50 17.40 5.09
C LYS A 83 9.96 17.12 4.67
N ASN A 84 10.76 16.55 5.57
CA ASN A 84 12.20 16.35 5.38
C ASN A 84 12.58 14.90 5.06
N SER A 85 11.61 14.01 4.82
CA SER A 85 11.94 12.62 4.56
C SER A 85 12.11 12.36 3.06
N PHE A 86 13.14 11.60 2.70
CA PHE A 86 13.33 11.02 1.37
C PHE A 86 12.31 9.90 1.10
N ASP A 87 11.40 9.67 2.02
CA ASP A 87 10.42 8.59 1.98
C ASP A 87 9.28 8.96 1.01
N THR A 88 8.78 7.95 0.33
CA THR A 88 7.63 8.11 -0.58
C THR A 88 6.39 8.50 0.23
N LEU A 89 5.66 9.54 -0.21
CA LEU A 89 4.49 10.01 0.52
C LEU A 89 3.39 8.94 0.57
N VAL A 90 3.05 8.37 -0.57
CA VAL A 90 2.00 7.35 -0.70
C VAL A 90 2.52 6.16 -1.49
N ALA A 91 2.27 4.95 -1.03
CA ALA A 91 2.49 3.74 -1.80
C ALA A 91 1.23 2.85 -1.77
N VAL A 92 1.02 2.10 -2.85
CA VAL A 92 -0.11 1.17 -2.97
C VAL A 92 0.37 -0.24 -3.21
N LEU A 93 -0.19 -1.19 -2.47
CA LEU A 93 -0.15 -2.61 -2.79
C LEU A 93 -1.35 -2.91 -3.68
N PRO A 94 -1.16 -3.15 -4.99
CA PRO A 94 -2.25 -3.38 -5.92
C PRO A 94 -2.85 -4.78 -5.73
N GLN A 95 -4.08 -4.97 -6.17
CA GLN A 95 -4.75 -6.26 -6.18
C GLN A 95 -3.96 -7.34 -6.96
N ASN A 96 -3.31 -6.95 -8.06
CA ASN A 96 -2.40 -7.83 -8.81
C ASN A 96 -0.94 -7.47 -8.47
N PRO A 97 -0.24 -8.25 -7.60
CA PRO A 97 1.13 -7.97 -7.19
C PRO A 97 2.14 -8.10 -8.32
N GLN A 98 1.85 -8.84 -9.38
CA GLN A 98 2.76 -9.07 -10.50
C GLN A 98 3.17 -7.78 -11.20
N THR A 99 2.33 -6.75 -11.17
CA THR A 99 2.63 -5.43 -11.76
C THR A 99 3.81 -4.72 -11.11
N LEU A 100 4.25 -5.16 -9.95
CA LEU A 100 5.37 -4.58 -9.21
C LEU A 100 6.71 -5.25 -9.50
N PHE A 101 6.73 -6.43 -10.13
CA PHE A 101 7.95 -7.20 -10.33
C PHE A 101 8.62 -6.86 -11.67
N LEU A 102 9.90 -6.50 -11.61
CA LEU A 102 10.70 -6.05 -12.76
C LEU A 102 11.97 -6.87 -12.98
N LYS A 103 12.40 -7.66 -11.98
CA LYS A 103 13.68 -8.37 -12.00
C LYS A 103 13.47 -9.90 -12.09
N LYS A 104 14.58 -10.62 -12.28
CA LYS A 104 14.59 -12.07 -12.46
C LYS A 104 14.41 -12.84 -11.14
N THR A 105 14.80 -12.25 -10.02
CA THR A 105 14.65 -12.86 -8.70
C THR A 105 13.95 -11.92 -7.73
N VAL A 106 13.30 -12.49 -6.71
CA VAL A 106 12.69 -11.73 -5.64
C VAL A 106 13.71 -10.81 -4.96
N LEU A 107 14.92 -11.31 -4.71
CA LEU A 107 15.96 -10.53 -4.05
C LEU A 107 16.40 -9.33 -4.89
N GLU A 108 16.60 -9.50 -6.19
CA GLU A 108 16.92 -8.40 -7.11
C GLU A 108 15.80 -7.35 -7.13
N ASP A 109 14.52 -7.77 -7.12
CA ASP A 109 13.37 -6.86 -7.06
C ASP A 109 13.33 -6.05 -5.76
N LEU A 110 13.73 -6.65 -4.64
CA LEU A 110 13.82 -5.94 -3.36
C LEU A 110 14.96 -4.90 -3.39
N TYR A 111 16.10 -5.22 -3.99
CA TYR A 111 17.21 -4.28 -4.09
C TYR A 111 16.96 -3.16 -5.10
N GLU A 112 16.19 -3.42 -6.16
CA GLU A 112 15.83 -2.43 -7.18
C GLU A 112 15.16 -1.18 -6.62
N VAL A 113 14.44 -1.32 -5.51
CA VAL A 113 13.80 -0.21 -4.79
C VAL A 113 14.80 0.90 -4.40
N PHE A 114 16.06 0.56 -4.27
CA PHE A 114 17.13 1.50 -3.90
C PHE A 114 17.88 2.10 -5.09
N ASP A 115 17.53 1.74 -6.33
CA ASP A 115 18.15 2.28 -7.51
C ASP A 115 17.96 3.81 -7.58
N GLY A 116 19.05 4.53 -7.83
CA GLY A 116 19.05 6.00 -7.82
C GLY A 116 19.00 6.66 -6.43
N ARG A 117 18.90 5.89 -5.33
CA ARG A 117 18.87 6.43 -3.96
C ARG A 117 20.25 6.39 -3.33
N LYS A 118 20.65 7.50 -2.69
CA LYS A 118 21.93 7.59 -1.94
C LYS A 118 21.81 6.93 -0.56
N ILE A 119 21.78 5.59 -0.54
CA ILE A 119 21.72 4.79 0.69
C ILE A 119 22.97 3.90 0.70
N ILE A 120 23.68 3.85 1.83
CA ILE A 120 24.88 3.01 1.98
C ILE A 120 24.53 1.53 1.93
N LYS A 121 25.47 0.70 1.51
CA LYS A 121 25.27 -0.73 1.24
C LYS A 121 24.77 -1.48 2.49
N GLU A 122 25.37 -1.23 3.62
CA GLU A 122 25.03 -1.86 4.89
C GLU A 122 23.56 -1.60 5.30
N GLU A 123 23.09 -0.38 5.06
CA GLU A 123 21.71 -0.01 5.36
C GLU A 123 20.72 -0.67 4.38
N LYS A 124 21.08 -0.80 3.08
CA LYS A 124 20.27 -1.55 2.11
C LYS A 124 20.13 -3.01 2.55
N GLU A 125 21.26 -3.66 2.87
CA GLU A 125 21.29 -5.06 3.32
C GLU A 125 20.45 -5.25 4.60
N ARG A 126 20.60 -4.37 5.58
CA ARG A 126 19.81 -4.40 6.81
C ARG A 126 18.30 -4.32 6.53
N ARG A 127 17.89 -3.37 5.67
CA ARG A 127 16.47 -3.19 5.32
C ARG A 127 15.91 -4.38 4.55
N VAL A 128 16.64 -4.88 3.55
CA VAL A 128 16.21 -6.05 2.78
C VAL A 128 16.08 -7.28 3.67
N THR A 129 17.07 -7.54 4.53
CA THR A 129 17.02 -8.67 5.48
C THR A 129 15.80 -8.58 6.40
N ALA A 130 15.51 -7.39 6.92
CA ALA A 130 14.34 -7.19 7.77
C ALA A 130 13.03 -7.43 7.00
N ALA A 131 12.89 -6.92 5.77
CA ALA A 131 11.71 -7.12 4.94
C ALA A 131 11.51 -8.59 4.54
N VAL A 132 12.60 -9.27 4.15
CA VAL A 132 12.59 -10.71 3.84
C VAL A 132 12.09 -11.53 5.03
N LYS A 133 12.60 -11.26 6.23
CA LYS A 133 12.17 -11.94 7.45
C LYS A 133 10.71 -11.64 7.79
N LEU A 134 10.32 -10.35 7.76
CA LEU A 134 8.95 -9.91 8.07
C LEU A 134 7.92 -10.56 7.15
N CYS A 135 8.24 -10.67 5.86
CA CYS A 135 7.35 -11.22 4.83
C CYS A 135 7.56 -12.73 4.58
N ARG A 136 8.41 -13.40 5.37
CA ARG A 136 8.70 -14.85 5.26
C ARG A 136 9.13 -15.27 3.85
N LEU A 137 10.16 -14.60 3.32
CA LEU A 137 10.65 -14.79 1.95
C LEU A 137 12.01 -15.50 1.91
N GLU A 138 12.56 -15.97 3.03
CA GLU A 138 13.93 -16.50 3.15
C GLU A 138 14.23 -17.58 2.11
N ASN A 139 13.30 -18.49 1.87
CA ASN A 139 13.45 -19.58 0.90
C ASN A 139 13.01 -19.23 -0.52
N LEU A 140 12.57 -17.98 -0.75
CA LEU A 140 12.01 -17.53 -2.01
C LEU A 140 12.89 -16.49 -2.72
N CYS A 141 13.92 -15.98 -2.06
CA CYS A 141 14.77 -14.88 -2.54
C CYS A 141 15.37 -15.13 -3.94
N ASN A 142 15.75 -16.37 -4.23
CA ASN A 142 16.38 -16.75 -5.51
C ASN A 142 15.39 -17.23 -6.57
N ARG A 143 14.09 -17.27 -6.27
CA ARG A 143 13.07 -17.65 -7.23
C ARG A 143 12.66 -16.46 -8.12
N HIS A 144 12.21 -16.79 -9.32
CA HIS A 144 11.57 -15.80 -10.18
C HIS A 144 10.21 -15.41 -9.56
N PRO A 145 9.86 -14.10 -9.49
CA PRO A 145 8.61 -13.66 -8.86
C PRO A 145 7.35 -14.30 -9.47
N TYR A 146 7.35 -14.60 -10.76
CA TYR A 146 6.23 -15.25 -11.44
C TYR A 146 6.10 -16.75 -11.14
N ASP A 147 7.14 -17.39 -10.59
CA ASP A 147 7.10 -18.81 -10.18
C ASP A 147 6.57 -18.98 -8.74
N LEU A 148 6.23 -17.88 -8.08
CA LEU A 148 5.65 -17.87 -6.75
C LEU A 148 4.15 -18.12 -6.80
N SER A 149 3.61 -18.75 -5.76
CA SER A 149 2.16 -18.80 -5.54
C SER A 149 1.59 -17.40 -5.31
N GLY A 150 0.28 -17.22 -5.52
CA GLY A 150 -0.36 -15.90 -5.37
C GLY A 150 -0.11 -15.26 -3.98
N GLY A 151 -0.14 -16.05 -2.91
CA GLY A 151 0.16 -15.57 -1.56
C GLY A 151 1.63 -15.18 -1.37
N GLU A 152 2.56 -15.95 -1.95
CA GLU A 152 4.00 -15.61 -1.94
C GLU A 152 4.28 -14.35 -2.74
N GLN A 153 3.64 -14.17 -3.90
CA GLN A 153 3.72 -12.94 -4.70
C GLN A 153 3.21 -11.74 -3.90
N GLN A 154 2.10 -11.89 -3.18
CA GLN A 154 1.55 -10.82 -2.35
C GLN A 154 2.52 -10.43 -1.23
N ARG A 155 3.16 -11.41 -0.56
CA ARG A 155 4.18 -11.14 0.46
C ARG A 155 5.43 -10.48 -0.12
N ALA A 156 5.89 -10.92 -1.30
CA ALA A 156 7.04 -10.30 -1.98
C ALA A 156 6.75 -8.85 -2.40
N ALA A 157 5.57 -8.58 -2.94
CA ALA A 157 5.12 -7.24 -3.28
C ALA A 157 5.00 -6.33 -2.04
N LEU A 158 4.46 -6.87 -0.95
CA LEU A 158 4.39 -6.15 0.33
C LEU A 158 5.79 -5.80 0.84
N ALA A 159 6.74 -6.75 0.83
CA ALA A 159 8.12 -6.51 1.22
C ALA A 159 8.75 -5.37 0.40
N LYS A 160 8.55 -5.39 -0.93
CA LYS A 160 9.03 -4.34 -1.85
C LYS A 160 8.47 -2.96 -1.47
N ILE A 161 7.18 -2.88 -1.15
CA ILE A 161 6.53 -1.63 -0.76
C ILE A 161 7.02 -1.14 0.61
N LEU A 162 7.20 -2.03 1.58
CA LEU A 162 7.70 -1.65 2.90
C LEU A 162 9.12 -1.07 2.84
N LEU A 163 9.96 -1.52 1.89
CA LEU A 163 11.30 -0.97 1.67
C LEU A 163 11.29 0.50 1.22
N ILE A 164 10.22 0.93 0.53
CA ILE A 164 10.02 2.33 0.12
C ILE A 164 9.76 3.24 1.33
N ARG A 165 9.31 2.67 2.46
CA ARG A 165 8.93 3.38 3.70
C ARG A 165 7.88 4.46 3.42
N PRO A 166 6.71 4.13 2.89
CA PRO A 166 5.68 5.10 2.61
C PRO A 166 5.15 5.72 3.91
N GLN A 167 4.77 7.00 3.86
CA GLN A 167 4.09 7.66 4.97
C GLN A 167 2.62 7.24 5.03
N ILE A 168 2.02 6.94 3.86
CA ILE A 168 0.66 6.41 3.72
C ILE A 168 0.76 5.13 2.90
N LEU A 169 0.32 4.02 3.49
CA LEU A 169 0.26 2.73 2.83
C LEU A 169 -1.19 2.42 2.45
N LEU A 170 -1.45 2.23 1.17
CA LEU A 170 -2.74 1.83 0.64
C LEU A 170 -2.71 0.36 0.25
N LEU A 171 -3.71 -0.40 0.66
CA LEU A 171 -3.80 -1.83 0.39
C LEU A 171 -5.11 -2.11 -0.37
N ASP A 172 -5.00 -2.62 -1.60
CA ASP A 172 -6.16 -3.01 -2.42
C ASP A 172 -6.34 -4.53 -2.36
N GLU A 173 -7.34 -4.98 -1.62
CA GLU A 173 -7.64 -6.40 -1.35
C GLU A 173 -6.40 -7.21 -0.87
N PRO A 174 -5.67 -6.75 0.15
CA PRO A 174 -4.34 -7.29 0.50
C PRO A 174 -4.37 -8.74 0.97
N THR A 175 -5.55 -9.25 1.36
CA THR A 175 -5.71 -10.60 1.90
C THR A 175 -6.12 -11.63 0.85
N LYS A 176 -6.28 -11.23 -0.40
CA LYS A 176 -6.62 -12.14 -1.49
C LYS A 176 -5.43 -13.04 -1.81
N GLY A 177 -5.60 -14.35 -1.62
CA GLY A 177 -4.54 -15.35 -1.86
C GLY A 177 -3.51 -15.52 -0.74
N ILE A 178 -3.60 -14.76 0.36
CA ILE A 178 -2.76 -14.93 1.55
C ILE A 178 -3.41 -15.97 2.49
N ASP A 179 -2.58 -16.83 3.09
CA ASP A 179 -3.06 -17.82 4.05
C ASP A 179 -3.57 -17.17 5.37
N ALA A 180 -4.40 -17.92 6.11
CA ALA A 180 -5.06 -17.41 7.30
C ALA A 180 -4.06 -17.06 8.43
N VAL A 181 -2.93 -17.77 8.50
CA VAL A 181 -1.90 -17.55 9.55
C VAL A 181 -1.21 -16.22 9.33
N PHE A 182 -0.80 -15.93 8.10
CA PHE A 182 -0.15 -14.65 7.78
C PHE A 182 -1.11 -13.46 7.94
N LYS A 183 -2.42 -13.67 7.65
CA LYS A 183 -3.43 -12.63 7.88
C LYS A 183 -3.52 -12.21 9.34
N ILE A 184 -3.47 -13.17 10.26
CA ILE A 184 -3.56 -12.90 11.71
C ILE A 184 -2.30 -12.16 12.21
N GLU A 185 -1.13 -12.53 11.70
CA GLU A 185 0.13 -11.90 12.12
C GLU A 185 0.36 -10.52 11.50
N PHE A 186 -0.26 -10.26 10.36
CA PHE A 186 -0.15 -8.97 9.66
C PHE A 186 -1.14 -7.92 10.19
N ALA A 187 -2.25 -8.35 10.80
CA ALA A 187 -3.27 -7.48 11.38
C ALA A 187 -2.86 -6.98 12.77
#